data_efb61e07dae54c9b3b9d1aec2409928a
#
_entry.id   efb61e07dae54c9b3b9d1aec2409928a
#
_cell.length_a   1.000
_cell.length_b   1.000
_cell.length_c   1.000
_cell.angle_alpha   90.00
_cell.angle_beta   90.00
_cell.angle_gamma   90.00
#
_symmetry.space_group_name_H-M   'P 1'
#
loop_
_entity.id
_entity.type
_entity.pdbx_description
1 polymer ?
#
loop_
_entity_poly.entity_id
_entity_poly.type
_entity_poly.pdbx_seq_one_letter_code
_entity_poly.pdbx_strand_id
1 'polypeptide(L)'
;FFKQKTAYEIGVRLVGSEMCIRDRRNAIHFITISTSGDPTDFGDLTQQRSQLGASASRTRAVFNGGFWNPSTVNNIDFITISSTGNASDFGDATTKGTGRAGVSNGTRGVHMSTKTPTNTNIIDYISIAETGNAVDFGDLIGGWRLEATCQSPTRGVAMGGYADSPDAFDARNQFITIATTGNATLFGELTAARGRMGGGGNATRGIALGGDPAPLGDSSPVIDFLTIASLGNSNDFGDLTVSRMDTAVTSSPTRVVACGGITPSYVNTCDYINIATTGDAVDFGDIEPKFNQRGATSNAHGGL
;
A
#
# COMPACT_ATOMS: atom_id res chain seq x y z
N PHE A 1 9.89 38.81 -6.76
CA PHE A 1 10.42 37.47 -7.06
C PHE A 1 9.67 36.48 -6.17
N PHE A 2 8.59 35.91 -6.68
CA PHE A 2 7.93 34.74 -6.04
C PHE A 2 8.79 33.53 -6.38
N LYS A 3 9.47 32.93 -5.40
CA LYS A 3 10.03 31.59 -5.53
C LYS A 3 8.84 30.64 -5.65
N GLN A 4 8.62 30.12 -6.85
CA GLN A 4 7.78 28.96 -7.09
C GLN A 4 8.34 27.81 -6.26
N LYS A 5 7.63 27.40 -5.20
CA LYS A 5 7.95 26.16 -4.49
C LYS A 5 7.78 25.03 -5.50
N THR A 6 8.87 24.41 -5.85
CA THR A 6 8.88 23.21 -6.70
C THR A 6 8.03 22.14 -6.01
N ALA A 7 7.03 21.63 -6.73
CA ALA A 7 6.06 20.64 -6.26
C ALA A 7 6.69 19.23 -6.03
N TYR A 8 7.84 19.17 -5.40
CA TYR A 8 8.62 17.93 -5.27
C TYR A 8 8.41 17.14 -3.98
N GLU A 9 7.58 17.60 -3.05
CA GLU A 9 7.52 16.99 -1.73
C GLU A 9 6.14 16.95 -1.08
N ILE A 10 5.05 16.93 -1.86
CA ILE A 10 3.75 16.67 -1.26
C ILE A 10 3.58 15.16 -1.20
N GLY A 11 3.91 14.62 -0.04
CA GLY A 11 3.77 13.21 0.26
C GLY A 11 2.32 12.82 0.49
N VAL A 12 2.12 11.65 0.43
CA VAL A 12 1.25 10.63 0.99
C VAL A 12 -0.14 10.96 1.44
N ARG A 13 -1.01 10.02 1.12
CA ARG A 13 -2.40 10.02 1.57
C ARG A 13 -2.77 8.72 2.21
N LEU A 14 -3.12 8.82 3.45
CA LEU A 14 -3.59 7.74 4.27
C LEU A 14 -5.11 7.76 4.28
N VAL A 15 -5.74 6.67 3.88
CA VAL A 15 -7.20 6.52 3.93
C VAL A 15 -7.54 5.46 4.94
N GLY A 16 -8.43 5.74 5.87
CA GLY A 16 -8.64 4.85 6.96
C GLY A 16 -10.04 4.53 7.42
N SER A 17 -10.15 3.42 8.13
CA SER A 17 -11.28 3.12 8.99
C SER A 17 -10.79 2.66 10.36
N GLU A 18 -11.45 3.10 11.42
CA GLU A 18 -11.32 2.52 12.75
C GLU A 18 -12.27 1.33 12.93
N MET A 19 -11.80 0.30 13.64
CA MET A 19 -12.69 -0.68 14.23
C MET A 19 -12.49 -0.74 15.73
N CYS A 20 -13.17 0.18 16.41
CA CYS A 20 -13.82 -0.07 17.70
C CYS A 20 -14.99 0.89 17.81
N ILE A 21 -16.19 0.35 17.78
CA ILE A 21 -17.45 1.00 18.15
C ILE A 21 -17.75 2.31 17.39
N ARG A 22 -18.31 2.18 16.17
CA ARG A 22 -19.22 3.10 15.48
C ARG A 22 -18.70 4.30 14.69
N ASP A 23 -17.42 4.58 14.56
CA ASP A 23 -17.01 5.63 13.63
C ASP A 23 -16.08 5.10 12.54
N ARG A 24 -16.68 4.54 11.48
CA ARG A 24 -15.99 4.31 10.21
C ARG A 24 -15.73 5.68 9.61
N ARG A 25 -14.47 5.95 9.30
CA ARG A 25 -14.10 7.23 8.70
C ARG A 25 -13.78 7.02 7.22
N ASN A 26 -14.20 7.97 6.41
CA ASN A 26 -13.83 8.11 5.02
C ASN A 26 -12.65 9.10 4.84
N ALA A 27 -12.10 9.61 5.94
CA ALA A 27 -11.10 10.66 5.93
C ALA A 27 -9.81 10.28 5.20
N ILE A 28 -9.33 11.18 4.37
CA ILE A 28 -8.04 11.14 3.68
C ILE A 28 -7.11 12.13 4.37
N HIS A 29 -5.93 11.67 4.81
CA HIS A 29 -4.90 12.53 5.38
C HIS A 29 -3.67 12.57 4.49
N PHE A 30 -2.83 13.58 4.63
CA PHE A 30 -1.54 13.67 3.95
C PHE A 30 -0.41 14.03 4.91
N ILE A 31 0.79 13.62 4.56
CA ILE A 31 2.04 14.00 5.23
C ILE A 31 3.04 14.52 4.21
N THR A 32 4.02 15.28 4.67
CA THR A 32 5.19 15.66 3.88
C THR A 32 6.33 14.70 4.25
N ILE A 33 6.70 13.79 3.34
CA ILE A 33 7.67 12.70 3.65
C ILE A 33 9.06 13.23 4.02
N SER A 34 9.48 14.36 3.48
CA SER A 34 10.81 14.94 3.73
C SER A 34 10.97 15.56 5.12
N THR A 35 9.85 15.90 5.77
CA THR A 35 9.83 16.53 7.09
C THR A 35 8.99 15.71 8.04
N SER A 36 9.52 15.40 9.23
CA SER A 36 8.73 14.75 10.28
C SER A 36 7.61 15.67 10.75
N GLY A 37 6.48 15.09 11.11
CA GLY A 37 5.31 15.82 11.61
C GLY A 37 4.01 15.03 11.44
N ASP A 38 2.98 15.49 12.13
CA ASP A 38 1.68 14.82 12.14
C ASP A 38 0.94 14.94 10.81
N PRO A 39 0.14 13.95 10.44
CA PRO A 39 -0.72 13.99 9.27
C PRO A 39 -1.77 15.11 9.35
N THR A 40 -2.07 15.68 8.21
CA THR A 40 -3.08 16.75 8.05
C THR A 40 -4.26 16.23 7.24
N ASP A 41 -5.46 16.70 7.58
CA ASP A 41 -6.68 16.38 6.83
C ASP A 41 -6.60 16.86 5.37
N PHE A 42 -7.05 16.01 4.45
CA PHE A 42 -7.12 16.31 3.02
C PHE A 42 -8.56 16.43 2.52
N GLY A 43 -9.46 15.60 3.02
CA GLY A 43 -10.84 15.44 2.60
C GLY A 43 -11.32 14.00 2.80
N ASP A 44 -12.40 13.63 2.14
CA ASP A 44 -13.10 12.36 2.34
C ASP A 44 -13.19 11.51 1.05
N LEU A 45 -13.20 10.18 1.21
CA LEU A 45 -13.65 9.25 0.16
C LEU A 45 -15.14 9.45 -0.13
N THR A 46 -15.61 9.03 -1.30
CA THR A 46 -17.03 9.03 -1.65
C THR A 46 -17.85 8.12 -0.74
N GLN A 47 -17.23 7.08 -0.21
CA GLN A 47 -17.84 6.11 0.70
C GLN A 47 -16.83 5.61 1.75
N GLN A 48 -17.29 5.43 2.97
CA GLN A 48 -16.49 4.83 4.06
C GLN A 48 -16.11 3.40 3.72
N ARG A 49 -14.81 3.07 3.78
CA ARG A 49 -14.32 1.71 3.57
C ARG A 49 -12.89 1.51 4.07
N SER A 50 -12.51 0.27 4.30
CA SER A 50 -11.18 -0.16 4.74
C SER A 50 -10.58 -1.21 3.83
N GLN A 51 -9.31 -1.55 4.00
CA GLN A 51 -8.62 -2.62 3.26
C GLN A 51 -8.68 -2.41 1.74
N LEU A 52 -8.53 -1.19 1.30
CA LEU A 52 -8.51 -0.79 -0.10
C LEU A 52 -7.09 -0.78 -0.66
N GLY A 53 -6.96 -1.02 -1.97
CA GLY A 53 -5.72 -0.80 -2.71
C GLY A 53 -5.55 0.67 -3.07
N ALA A 54 -4.31 1.11 -3.21
CA ALA A 54 -4.02 2.47 -3.64
C ALA A 54 -2.94 2.49 -4.72
N SER A 55 -3.09 3.39 -5.67
CA SER A 55 -2.12 3.68 -6.73
C SER A 55 -2.14 5.16 -7.06
N ALA A 56 -1.11 5.69 -7.69
CA ALA A 56 -1.12 7.10 -8.00
C ALA A 56 -0.31 7.45 -9.26
N SER A 57 -0.53 8.66 -9.76
CA SER A 57 0.34 9.41 -10.66
C SER A 57 0.88 10.64 -9.91
N ARG A 58 1.65 11.45 -10.56
CA ARG A 58 2.09 12.73 -9.98
C ARG A 58 0.95 13.70 -9.65
N THR A 59 -0.22 13.51 -10.27
CA THR A 59 -1.36 14.42 -10.16
C THR A 59 -2.58 13.81 -9.49
N ARG A 60 -2.75 12.49 -9.54
CA ARG A 60 -3.90 11.77 -8.99
C ARG A 60 -3.48 10.65 -8.06
N ALA A 61 -4.18 10.48 -6.96
CA ALA A 61 -4.19 9.25 -6.18
C ALA A 61 -5.53 8.55 -6.37
N VAL A 62 -5.50 7.22 -6.50
CA VAL A 62 -6.65 6.37 -6.79
C VAL A 62 -6.77 5.32 -5.70
N PHE A 63 -7.98 5.06 -5.24
CA PHE A 63 -8.31 4.15 -4.15
C PHE A 63 -9.32 3.11 -4.64
N ASN A 64 -8.97 1.83 -4.61
CA ASN A 64 -9.70 0.75 -5.28
C ASN A 64 -10.26 -0.26 -4.28
N GLY A 65 -11.56 -0.56 -4.39
CA GLY A 65 -12.27 -1.59 -3.64
C GLY A 65 -12.34 -1.32 -2.14
N GLY A 66 -12.39 -2.38 -1.37
CA GLY A 66 -12.37 -2.32 0.09
C GLY A 66 -13.60 -2.98 0.73
N PHE A 67 -13.66 -2.84 2.06
CA PHE A 67 -14.72 -3.38 2.89
C PHE A 67 -15.58 -2.27 3.49
N TRP A 68 -16.85 -2.28 3.18
CA TRP A 68 -17.89 -1.47 3.79
C TRP A 68 -18.94 -2.40 4.41
N ASN A 69 -18.89 -2.53 5.73
CA ASN A 69 -19.66 -3.52 6.46
C ASN A 69 -21.20 -3.40 6.24
N PRO A 70 -21.86 -4.50 5.88
CA PRO A 70 -21.34 -5.88 5.93
C PRO A 70 -20.75 -6.40 4.61
N SER A 71 -20.51 -5.55 3.61
CA SER A 71 -20.20 -5.97 2.25
C SER A 71 -18.84 -5.47 1.75
N THR A 72 -18.27 -6.18 0.80
CA THR A 72 -17.16 -5.68 -0.02
C THR A 72 -17.68 -4.84 -1.18
N VAL A 73 -16.89 -3.87 -1.63
CA VAL A 73 -17.23 -2.95 -2.73
C VAL A 73 -16.21 -3.03 -3.87
N ASN A 74 -16.60 -2.56 -5.06
CA ASN A 74 -15.73 -2.42 -6.23
C ASN A 74 -15.46 -0.97 -6.62
N ASN A 75 -16.01 -0.01 -5.90
CA ASN A 75 -15.82 1.42 -6.18
C ASN A 75 -14.34 1.78 -6.26
N ILE A 76 -14.01 2.58 -7.25
CA ILE A 76 -12.72 3.25 -7.39
C ILE A 76 -12.95 4.75 -7.23
N ASP A 77 -12.27 5.36 -6.27
CA ASP A 77 -12.29 6.81 -6.06
C ASP A 77 -10.94 7.41 -6.43
N PHE A 78 -10.93 8.69 -6.78
CA PHE A 78 -9.68 9.43 -6.98
C PHE A 78 -9.73 10.83 -6.37
N ILE A 79 -8.54 11.35 -6.13
CA ILE A 79 -8.32 12.73 -5.72
C ILE A 79 -7.28 13.40 -6.63
N THR A 80 -7.38 14.71 -6.76
CA THR A 80 -6.33 15.54 -7.36
C THR A 80 -5.33 15.94 -6.27
N ILE A 81 -4.06 15.53 -6.45
CA ILE A 81 -3.03 15.66 -5.40
C ILE A 81 -2.71 17.13 -5.04
N SER A 82 -2.76 18.03 -5.97
CA SER A 82 -2.37 19.43 -5.77
C SER A 82 -3.36 20.28 -4.98
N SER A 83 -4.57 19.78 -4.74
CA SER A 83 -5.63 20.52 -4.04
C SER A 83 -6.33 19.62 -3.02
N THR A 84 -6.48 20.09 -1.77
CA THR A 84 -7.28 19.44 -0.76
C THR A 84 -8.75 19.43 -1.17
N GLY A 85 -9.47 18.39 -0.79
CA GLY A 85 -10.89 18.21 -1.09
C GLY A 85 -11.27 16.74 -1.14
N ASN A 86 -12.58 16.50 -1.24
CA ASN A 86 -13.13 15.15 -1.26
C ASN A 86 -12.78 14.41 -2.56
N ALA A 87 -12.73 13.09 -2.47
CA ALA A 87 -12.58 12.22 -3.63
C ALA A 87 -13.81 12.29 -4.54
N SER A 88 -13.57 11.98 -5.80
CA SER A 88 -14.61 11.81 -6.82
C SER A 88 -14.63 10.36 -7.28
N ASP A 89 -15.77 9.93 -7.78
CA ASP A 89 -15.89 8.61 -8.41
C ASP A 89 -14.99 8.51 -9.64
N PHE A 90 -14.27 7.39 -9.75
CA PHE A 90 -13.41 7.06 -10.88
C PHE A 90 -14.06 6.02 -11.80
N GLY A 91 -14.76 5.05 -11.22
CA GLY A 91 -15.34 3.88 -11.85
C GLY A 91 -15.30 2.66 -10.94
N ASP A 92 -15.35 1.47 -11.51
CA ASP A 92 -15.44 0.21 -10.78
C ASP A 92 -14.28 -0.74 -11.09
N ALA A 93 -13.81 -1.49 -10.07
CA ALA A 93 -12.93 -2.64 -10.23
C ALA A 93 -13.65 -3.79 -10.93
N THR A 94 -12.90 -4.69 -11.56
CA THR A 94 -13.47 -5.88 -12.22
C THR A 94 -14.22 -6.79 -11.25
N THR A 95 -13.82 -6.77 -9.98
CA THR A 95 -14.40 -7.60 -8.91
C THR A 95 -14.47 -6.79 -7.63
N LYS A 96 -15.61 -6.88 -6.91
CA LYS A 96 -15.69 -6.33 -5.55
C LYS A 96 -14.83 -7.16 -4.59
N GLY A 97 -14.21 -6.51 -3.62
CA GLY A 97 -13.40 -7.23 -2.64
C GLY A 97 -12.53 -6.34 -1.76
N THR A 98 -11.88 -6.96 -0.80
CA THR A 98 -11.09 -6.34 0.26
C THR A 98 -9.66 -6.92 0.30
N GLY A 99 -8.74 -6.22 0.96
CA GLY A 99 -7.34 -6.65 1.09
C GLY A 99 -6.53 -6.51 -0.19
N ARG A 100 -6.90 -5.54 -1.04
CA ARG A 100 -6.20 -5.25 -2.29
C ARG A 100 -4.87 -4.55 -2.04
N ALA A 101 -3.90 -4.85 -2.90
CA ALA A 101 -2.65 -4.13 -2.99
C ALA A 101 -2.56 -3.39 -4.34
N GLY A 102 -1.82 -2.29 -4.39
CA GLY A 102 -1.71 -1.48 -5.61
C GLY A 102 -0.28 -1.10 -5.95
N VAL A 103 0.01 -1.05 -7.25
CA VAL A 103 1.25 -0.54 -7.83
C VAL A 103 0.94 0.37 -9.03
N SER A 104 1.89 1.21 -9.43
CA SER A 104 1.70 2.06 -10.60
C SER A 104 3.02 2.46 -11.26
N ASN A 105 2.95 2.90 -12.50
CA ASN A 105 4.08 3.51 -13.20
C ASN A 105 3.80 4.99 -13.59
N GLY A 106 2.85 5.61 -12.92
CA GLY A 106 2.45 6.99 -13.17
C GLY A 106 1.40 7.15 -14.27
N THR A 107 1.22 6.18 -15.16
CA THR A 107 0.16 6.16 -16.18
C THR A 107 -0.87 5.08 -15.94
N ARG A 108 -0.42 3.91 -15.54
CA ARG A 108 -1.26 2.73 -15.24
C ARG A 108 -1.21 2.43 -13.74
N GLY A 109 -2.36 2.32 -13.10
CA GLY A 109 -2.53 1.76 -11.78
C GLY A 109 -2.94 0.30 -11.91
N VAL A 110 -2.24 -0.60 -11.24
CA VAL A 110 -2.53 -2.04 -11.23
C VAL A 110 -2.84 -2.46 -9.81
N HIS A 111 -3.95 -3.17 -9.63
CA HIS A 111 -4.40 -3.64 -8.32
C HIS A 111 -4.43 -5.16 -8.31
N MET A 112 -3.85 -5.73 -7.28
CA MET A 112 -3.60 -7.16 -7.17
C MET A 112 -4.39 -7.74 -6.03
N SER A 113 -4.76 -9.02 -6.18
CA SER A 113 -5.47 -9.82 -5.19
C SER A 113 -6.76 -9.19 -4.66
N THR A 114 -7.60 -9.98 -4.09
CA THR A 114 -8.74 -9.51 -3.28
C THR A 114 -9.40 -10.71 -2.59
N LYS A 115 -10.21 -10.44 -1.57
CA LYS A 115 -11.07 -11.45 -0.95
C LYS A 115 -12.53 -11.15 -1.23
N THR A 116 -13.24 -12.12 -1.88
CA THR A 116 -14.68 -12.04 -2.15
C THR A 116 -15.29 -13.38 -2.62
N PRO A 117 -15.89 -14.22 -1.84
CA PRO A 117 -15.76 -14.44 -0.39
C PRO A 117 -14.42 -15.09 0.01
N THR A 118 -13.72 -15.73 -0.92
CA THR A 118 -12.39 -16.33 -0.78
C THR A 118 -11.32 -15.45 -1.41
N ASN A 119 -10.06 -15.69 -1.09
CA ASN A 119 -8.94 -15.01 -1.73
C ASN A 119 -8.92 -15.33 -3.24
N THR A 120 -8.62 -14.32 -4.06
CA THR A 120 -8.49 -14.45 -5.51
C THR A 120 -7.09 -14.10 -5.96
N ASN A 121 -6.73 -14.54 -7.16
CA ASN A 121 -5.48 -14.22 -7.83
C ASN A 121 -5.61 -13.09 -8.87
N ILE A 122 -6.78 -12.47 -8.97
CA ILE A 122 -7.12 -11.47 -9.99
C ILE A 122 -6.17 -10.26 -9.90
N ILE A 123 -5.70 -9.82 -11.05
CA ILE A 123 -5.04 -8.53 -11.24
C ILE A 123 -5.90 -7.71 -12.20
N ASP A 124 -6.27 -6.50 -11.81
CA ASP A 124 -6.93 -5.55 -12.69
C ASP A 124 -6.14 -4.23 -12.80
N TYR A 125 -6.39 -3.45 -13.84
CA TYR A 125 -5.70 -2.18 -14.05
C TYR A 125 -6.62 -1.07 -14.57
N ILE A 126 -6.17 0.16 -14.35
CA ILE A 126 -6.80 1.40 -14.84
C ILE A 126 -5.76 2.28 -15.53
N SER A 127 -6.22 3.15 -16.42
CA SER A 127 -5.47 4.33 -16.87
C SER A 127 -5.72 5.46 -15.88
N ILE A 128 -4.70 5.92 -15.12
CA ILE A 128 -4.90 6.88 -14.03
C ILE A 128 -5.38 8.25 -14.52
N ALA A 129 -5.04 8.62 -15.77
CA ALA A 129 -5.38 9.92 -16.34
C ALA A 129 -6.87 10.08 -16.65
N GLU A 130 -7.58 8.98 -16.95
CA GLU A 130 -8.96 8.97 -17.40
C GLU A 130 -9.84 8.13 -16.48
N THR A 131 -11.00 8.66 -16.11
CA THR A 131 -11.99 7.90 -15.32
C THR A 131 -12.61 6.78 -16.16
N GLY A 132 -12.89 5.66 -15.52
CA GLY A 132 -13.48 4.49 -16.15
C GLY A 132 -13.26 3.23 -15.33
N ASN A 133 -13.92 2.16 -15.74
CA ASN A 133 -13.82 0.88 -15.04
C ASN A 133 -12.45 0.22 -15.28
N ALA A 134 -12.01 -0.55 -14.29
CA ALA A 134 -10.82 -1.38 -14.42
C ALA A 134 -11.02 -2.49 -15.46
N VAL A 135 -9.93 -2.92 -16.03
CA VAL A 135 -9.86 -3.99 -17.04
C VAL A 135 -8.96 -5.09 -16.51
N ASP A 136 -9.25 -6.32 -16.89
CA ASP A 136 -8.44 -7.48 -16.54
C ASP A 136 -6.98 -7.30 -17.01
N PHE A 137 -6.04 -7.60 -16.12
CA PHE A 137 -4.60 -7.56 -16.40
C PHE A 137 -4.01 -8.95 -16.56
N GLY A 138 -4.46 -9.92 -15.76
CA GLY A 138 -3.95 -11.27 -15.62
C GLY A 138 -4.08 -11.77 -14.19
N ASP A 139 -3.29 -12.77 -13.81
CA ASP A 139 -3.39 -13.45 -12.52
C ASP A 139 -2.07 -13.48 -11.74
N LEU A 140 -2.16 -13.43 -10.41
CA LEU A 140 -1.11 -13.84 -9.50
C LEU A 140 -0.90 -15.36 -9.54
N ILE A 141 0.26 -15.83 -9.08
CA ILE A 141 0.57 -17.27 -9.01
C ILE A 141 -0.38 -18.01 -8.06
N GLY A 142 -0.97 -17.33 -7.08
CA GLY A 142 -1.94 -17.89 -6.15
C GLY A 142 -2.87 -16.84 -5.57
N GLY A 143 -3.97 -17.29 -4.96
CA GLY A 143 -4.95 -16.42 -4.29
C GLY A 143 -4.46 -16.01 -2.91
N TRP A 144 -3.87 -14.84 -2.80
CA TRP A 144 -3.46 -14.21 -1.54
C TRP A 144 -4.13 -12.87 -1.35
N ARG A 145 -3.92 -12.26 -0.20
CA ARG A 145 -4.34 -10.91 0.15
C ARG A 145 -3.43 -10.30 1.18
N LEU A 146 -3.52 -9.00 1.38
CA LEU A 146 -2.76 -8.27 2.41
C LEU A 146 -1.24 -8.46 2.24
N GLU A 147 -0.81 -8.57 0.99
CA GLU A 147 0.59 -8.55 0.62
C GLU A 147 1.17 -7.14 0.68
N ALA A 148 2.47 -7.03 0.90
CA ALA A 148 3.20 -5.79 0.67
C ALA A 148 3.43 -5.61 -0.83
N THR A 149 3.43 -4.37 -1.31
CA THR A 149 3.77 -4.07 -2.72
C THR A 149 4.82 -2.99 -2.83
N CYS A 150 5.67 -3.15 -3.82
CA CYS A 150 6.62 -2.13 -4.25
C CYS A 150 6.70 -2.08 -5.78
N GLN A 151 7.27 -1.01 -6.31
CA GLN A 151 7.33 -0.80 -7.75
C GLN A 151 8.57 -0.04 -8.21
N SER A 152 8.88 -0.26 -9.50
CA SER A 152 9.72 0.60 -10.32
C SER A 152 8.90 1.12 -11.50
N PRO A 153 9.44 1.97 -12.38
CA PRO A 153 8.76 2.39 -13.61
C PRO A 153 8.26 1.24 -14.50
N THR A 154 8.87 0.06 -14.37
CA THR A 154 8.58 -1.09 -15.24
C THR A 154 7.96 -2.29 -14.52
N ARG A 155 8.29 -2.51 -13.25
CA ARG A 155 7.87 -3.68 -12.48
C ARG A 155 7.04 -3.30 -11.27
N GLY A 156 5.95 -4.05 -11.05
CA GLY A 156 5.26 -4.12 -9.78
C GLY A 156 5.57 -5.46 -9.10
N VAL A 157 5.90 -5.45 -7.83
CA VAL A 157 6.23 -6.64 -7.04
C VAL A 157 5.24 -6.75 -5.88
N ALA A 158 4.62 -7.93 -5.73
CA ALA A 158 3.84 -8.32 -4.57
C ALA A 158 4.68 -9.27 -3.71
N MET A 159 4.74 -9.01 -2.41
CA MET A 159 5.63 -9.69 -1.46
C MET A 159 4.83 -10.36 -0.35
N GLY A 160 5.02 -11.67 -0.19
CA GLY A 160 4.34 -12.47 0.82
C GLY A 160 2.83 -12.47 0.66
N GLY A 161 2.10 -12.58 1.76
CA GLY A 161 0.64 -12.50 1.79
C GLY A 161 -0.01 -13.58 2.63
N TYR A 162 -1.31 -13.52 2.73
CA TYR A 162 -2.14 -14.45 3.51
C TYR A 162 -3.03 -15.29 2.60
N ALA A 163 -2.93 -16.62 2.71
CA ALA A 163 -3.77 -17.58 2.01
C ALA A 163 -4.95 -18.03 2.90
N ASP A 164 -6.13 -18.27 2.31
CA ASP A 164 -7.31 -18.72 3.07
C ASP A 164 -7.26 -20.21 3.46
N SER A 165 -6.39 -21.01 2.83
CA SER A 165 -6.35 -22.45 3.13
C SER A 165 -5.03 -23.10 2.69
N PRO A 166 -4.41 -23.88 3.57
CA PRO A 166 -4.60 -23.87 5.03
C PRO A 166 -4.10 -22.55 5.58
N ASP A 167 -4.77 -21.91 6.51
CA ASP A 167 -4.41 -20.62 7.11
C ASP A 167 -2.90 -20.44 7.22
N ALA A 168 -2.28 -19.95 6.13
CA ALA A 168 -0.84 -19.92 5.97
C ALA A 168 -0.40 -18.58 5.38
N PHE A 169 0.69 -18.08 5.91
CA PHE A 169 1.42 -17.00 5.30
C PHE A 169 2.34 -17.53 4.21
N ASP A 170 2.53 -16.73 3.16
CA ASP A 170 3.44 -17.05 2.06
C ASP A 170 4.71 -16.19 2.18
N ALA A 171 5.85 -16.73 1.80
CA ALA A 171 7.10 -15.99 1.69
C ALA A 171 7.38 -15.54 0.25
N ARG A 172 6.67 -16.08 -0.74
CA ARG A 172 6.97 -15.82 -2.16
C ARG A 172 6.75 -14.35 -2.53
N ASN A 173 7.72 -13.82 -3.24
CA ASN A 173 7.61 -12.56 -3.95
C ASN A 173 7.32 -12.86 -5.42
N GLN A 174 6.41 -12.11 -6.02
CA GLN A 174 6.04 -12.26 -7.43
C GLN A 174 5.95 -10.90 -8.10
N PHE A 175 6.16 -10.83 -9.40
CA PHE A 175 6.20 -9.56 -10.11
C PHE A 175 5.41 -9.59 -11.42
N ILE A 176 5.02 -8.40 -11.86
CA ILE A 176 4.43 -8.11 -13.15
C ILE A 176 5.26 -7.04 -13.88
N THR A 177 5.14 -7.02 -15.21
CA THR A 177 5.58 -5.87 -16.03
C THR A 177 4.40 -4.92 -16.18
N ILE A 178 4.42 -3.75 -15.53
CA ILE A 178 3.24 -2.84 -15.42
C ILE A 178 2.70 -2.41 -16.80
N ALA A 179 3.57 -2.24 -17.79
CA ALA A 179 3.18 -1.74 -19.11
C ALA A 179 2.41 -2.76 -19.97
N THR A 180 2.58 -4.06 -19.70
CA THR A 180 1.98 -5.15 -20.49
C THR A 180 1.15 -6.07 -19.64
N THR A 181 -0.07 -6.39 -20.08
CA THR A 181 -0.93 -7.36 -19.41
C THR A 181 -0.33 -8.76 -19.47
N GLY A 182 -0.58 -9.56 -18.44
CA GLY A 182 -0.09 -10.94 -18.31
C GLY A 182 0.00 -11.36 -16.85
N ASN A 183 0.19 -12.65 -16.65
CA ASN A 183 0.27 -13.24 -15.31
C ASN A 183 1.57 -12.88 -14.61
N ALA A 184 1.51 -12.85 -13.27
CA ALA A 184 2.69 -12.65 -12.44
C ALA A 184 3.67 -13.83 -12.54
N THR A 185 4.94 -13.54 -12.33
CA THR A 185 6.04 -14.50 -12.33
C THR A 185 6.74 -14.48 -10.98
N LEU A 186 7.28 -15.63 -10.56
CA LEU A 186 8.05 -15.73 -9.31
C LEU A 186 9.25 -14.80 -9.36
N PHE A 187 9.45 -14.05 -8.28
CA PHE A 187 10.57 -13.12 -8.10
C PHE A 187 11.65 -13.70 -7.17
N GLY A 188 11.25 -14.26 -6.04
CA GLY A 188 12.06 -14.78 -4.95
C GLY A 188 11.21 -14.94 -3.69
N GLU A 189 11.82 -14.84 -2.53
CA GLU A 189 11.14 -15.03 -1.24
C GLU A 189 11.53 -13.94 -0.22
N LEU A 190 10.65 -13.66 0.73
CA LEU A 190 10.93 -12.90 1.95
C LEU A 190 11.90 -13.69 2.85
N THR A 191 12.50 -13.04 3.83
CA THR A 191 13.31 -13.70 4.87
C THR A 191 12.48 -14.65 5.73
N ALA A 192 11.18 -14.37 5.89
CA ALA A 192 10.21 -15.25 6.56
C ALA A 192 8.80 -15.04 5.98
N ALA A 193 7.98 -16.10 5.99
CA ALA A 193 6.59 -16.03 5.54
C ALA A 193 5.77 -15.10 6.46
N ARG A 194 5.14 -14.08 5.86
CA ARG A 194 4.34 -13.08 6.56
C ARG A 194 3.23 -12.54 5.66
N GLY A 195 2.15 -12.09 6.28
CA GLY A 195 1.09 -11.32 5.63
C GLY A 195 0.79 -10.04 6.41
N ARG A 196 -0.19 -9.25 5.96
CA ARG A 196 -0.60 -8.00 6.63
C ARG A 196 0.53 -6.99 6.79
N MET A 197 1.48 -7.03 5.87
CA MET A 197 2.63 -6.13 5.82
C MET A 197 2.28 -4.82 5.12
N GLY A 198 3.06 -3.79 5.42
CA GLY A 198 3.12 -2.60 4.58
C GLY A 198 4.20 -2.71 3.51
N GLY A 199 3.99 -2.11 2.36
CA GLY A 199 4.96 -2.13 1.25
C GLY A 199 5.23 -0.75 0.67
N GLY A 200 6.46 -0.52 0.25
CA GLY A 200 6.91 0.74 -0.35
C GLY A 200 8.29 0.60 -0.98
N GLY A 201 8.95 1.71 -1.25
CA GLY A 201 10.31 1.67 -1.80
C GLY A 201 10.62 2.83 -2.74
N ASN A 202 11.63 2.65 -3.55
CA ASN A 202 11.96 3.55 -4.66
C ASN A 202 12.16 2.74 -5.97
N ALA A 203 12.57 3.38 -7.04
CA ALA A 203 12.75 2.74 -8.35
C ALA A 203 13.72 1.54 -8.35
N THR A 204 14.56 1.38 -7.32
CA THR A 204 15.58 0.33 -7.23
C THR A 204 15.36 -0.67 -6.11
N ARG A 205 14.88 -0.22 -4.95
CA ARG A 205 14.64 -1.05 -3.76
C ARG A 205 13.17 -1.11 -3.42
N GLY A 206 12.66 -2.34 -3.29
CA GLY A 206 11.37 -2.63 -2.66
C GLY A 206 11.56 -2.97 -1.19
N ILE A 207 10.62 -2.52 -0.35
CA ILE A 207 10.63 -2.67 1.10
C ILE A 207 9.32 -3.30 1.54
N ALA A 208 9.39 -4.30 2.42
CA ALA A 208 8.25 -4.87 3.14
C ALA A 208 8.47 -4.70 4.65
N LEU A 209 7.47 -4.14 5.34
CA LEU A 209 7.61 -3.74 6.75
C LEU A 209 6.58 -4.45 7.62
N GLY A 210 7.03 -4.92 8.78
CA GLY A 210 6.19 -5.49 9.82
C GLY A 210 5.44 -6.74 9.37
N GLY A 211 4.19 -6.84 9.75
CA GLY A 211 3.29 -7.92 9.35
C GLY A 211 3.00 -8.93 10.43
N ASP A 212 2.27 -9.95 10.05
CA ASP A 212 1.81 -11.06 10.88
C ASP A 212 2.55 -12.32 10.44
N PRO A 213 3.49 -12.86 11.24
CA PRO A 213 4.14 -14.14 10.97
C PRO A 213 3.28 -15.31 11.49
N ALA A 214 3.67 -16.53 11.21
CA ALA A 214 3.07 -17.70 11.86
C ALA A 214 3.60 -17.86 13.31
N PRO A 215 2.75 -18.18 14.32
CA PRO A 215 1.30 -18.37 14.23
C PRO A 215 0.53 -17.05 14.11
N LEU A 216 -0.69 -17.13 13.59
CA LEU A 216 -1.61 -16.00 13.38
C LEU A 216 -1.84 -15.16 14.65
N GLY A 217 -1.78 -13.84 14.51
CA GLY A 217 -2.10 -12.88 15.57
C GLY A 217 -0.90 -12.28 16.28
N ASP A 218 0.30 -12.70 15.92
CA ASP A 218 1.54 -12.04 16.32
C ASP A 218 1.84 -10.84 15.44
N SER A 219 2.76 -9.99 15.86
CA SER A 219 3.23 -8.88 15.07
C SER A 219 4.76 -8.89 14.98
N SER A 220 5.28 -8.57 13.80
CA SER A 220 6.71 -8.55 13.50
C SER A 220 7.23 -7.12 13.40
N PRO A 221 8.45 -6.81 13.88
CA PRO A 221 9.11 -5.56 13.58
C PRO A 221 9.88 -5.60 12.25
N VAL A 222 10.18 -6.79 11.71
CA VAL A 222 11.15 -7.03 10.64
C VAL A 222 10.85 -6.21 9.39
N ILE A 223 11.89 -5.59 8.85
CA ILE A 223 11.87 -4.90 7.56
C ILE A 223 12.74 -5.68 6.59
N ASP A 224 12.13 -6.13 5.48
CA ASP A 224 12.83 -6.78 4.38
C ASP A 224 13.00 -5.82 3.20
N PHE A 225 14.07 -6.01 2.42
CA PHE A 225 14.26 -5.32 1.15
C PHE A 225 14.65 -6.27 0.02
N LEU A 226 14.32 -5.87 -1.20
CA LEU A 226 14.75 -6.52 -2.43
C LEU A 226 15.23 -5.48 -3.46
N THR A 227 16.02 -5.93 -4.43
CA THR A 227 16.42 -5.11 -5.59
C THR A 227 15.46 -5.39 -6.75
N ILE A 228 14.60 -4.41 -7.11
CA ILE A 228 13.50 -4.63 -8.07
C ILE A 228 13.98 -5.05 -9.47
N ALA A 229 15.16 -4.61 -9.88
CA ALA A 229 15.69 -4.91 -11.22
C ALA A 229 16.17 -6.36 -11.41
N SER A 230 16.53 -7.06 -10.33
CA SER A 230 17.08 -8.42 -10.37
C SER A 230 16.25 -9.39 -9.55
N LEU A 231 15.96 -10.57 -10.11
CA LEU A 231 15.30 -11.64 -9.37
C LEU A 231 16.19 -12.13 -8.22
N GLY A 232 15.55 -12.53 -7.12
CA GLY A 232 16.24 -13.07 -5.94
C GLY A 232 15.44 -12.86 -4.67
N ASN A 233 15.92 -13.44 -3.60
CA ASN A 233 15.29 -13.33 -2.29
C ASN A 233 15.49 -11.94 -1.68
N SER A 234 14.57 -11.57 -0.80
CA SER A 234 14.71 -10.40 0.06
C SER A 234 15.85 -10.60 1.06
N ASN A 235 16.39 -9.50 1.53
CA ASN A 235 17.40 -9.44 2.59
C ASN A 235 16.84 -8.64 3.77
N ASP A 236 17.38 -8.89 4.93
CA ASP A 236 17.08 -8.10 6.13
C ASP A 236 17.55 -6.65 5.95
N PHE A 237 16.68 -5.72 6.33
CA PHE A 237 16.97 -4.28 6.30
C PHE A 237 17.21 -3.72 7.70
N GLY A 238 16.48 -4.18 8.71
CA GLY A 238 16.41 -3.73 10.09
C GLY A 238 14.99 -3.89 10.64
N ASP A 239 14.66 -3.16 11.71
CA ASP A 239 13.40 -3.30 12.43
C ASP A 239 12.61 -1.99 12.54
N LEU A 240 11.27 -2.09 12.62
CA LEU A 240 10.38 -1.01 13.05
C LEU A 240 10.62 -0.68 14.52
N THR A 241 10.33 0.56 14.94
CA THR A 241 10.41 0.95 16.37
C THR A 241 9.47 0.15 17.26
N VAL A 242 8.34 -0.33 16.69
CA VAL A 242 7.34 -1.18 17.37
C VAL A 242 6.87 -2.26 16.42
N SER A 243 6.86 -3.53 16.89
CA SER A 243 6.29 -4.66 16.14
C SER A 243 4.83 -4.39 15.82
N ARG A 244 4.43 -4.46 14.55
CA ARG A 244 3.04 -4.22 14.14
C ARG A 244 2.71 -4.76 12.76
N MET A 245 1.42 -4.97 12.53
CA MET A 245 0.84 -5.40 11.27
C MET A 245 -0.21 -4.38 10.80
N ASP A 246 -0.70 -4.51 9.55
CA ASP A 246 -1.72 -3.63 8.95
C ASP A 246 -1.33 -2.15 8.93
N THR A 247 -0.07 -1.85 8.72
CA THR A 247 0.45 -0.49 8.60
C THR A 247 0.11 0.12 7.24
N ALA A 248 -0.20 1.40 7.21
CA ALA A 248 -0.24 2.18 5.97
C ALA A 248 1.18 2.66 5.62
N VAL A 249 1.64 2.34 4.42
CA VAL A 249 3.01 2.63 4.00
C VAL A 249 3.05 3.45 2.72
N THR A 250 3.99 4.36 2.68
CA THR A 250 4.19 5.26 1.57
C THR A 250 5.64 5.65 1.46
N SER A 251 6.05 6.14 0.28
CA SER A 251 7.46 6.38 0.03
C SER A 251 7.74 7.57 -0.87
N SER A 252 8.92 8.14 -0.68
CA SER A 252 9.61 9.04 -1.61
C SER A 252 10.82 8.31 -2.21
N PRO A 253 11.58 8.93 -3.13
CA PRO A 253 12.83 8.34 -3.62
C PRO A 253 13.85 8.00 -2.52
N THR A 254 13.77 8.62 -1.36
CA THR A 254 14.75 8.49 -0.27
C THR A 254 14.23 7.87 1.01
N ARG A 255 12.93 7.97 1.29
CA ARG A 255 12.32 7.52 2.55
C ARG A 255 11.10 6.65 2.32
N VAL A 256 10.92 5.66 3.18
CA VAL A 256 9.64 4.98 3.39
C VAL A 256 9.10 5.39 4.75
N VAL A 257 7.82 5.71 4.84
CA VAL A 257 7.12 6.05 6.08
C VAL A 257 6.00 5.04 6.30
N ALA A 258 5.94 4.45 7.49
CA ALA A 258 4.90 3.51 7.92
C ALA A 258 4.13 4.10 9.09
N CYS A 259 2.80 4.22 8.96
CA CYS A 259 1.94 4.83 9.98
C CYS A 259 0.88 3.87 10.49
N GLY A 260 0.56 3.96 11.77
CA GLY A 260 -0.50 3.19 12.43
C GLY A 260 -0.24 1.69 12.44
N GLY A 261 -1.31 0.91 12.53
CA GLY A 261 -1.28 -0.55 12.59
C GLY A 261 -1.80 -1.11 13.90
N ILE A 262 -1.57 -2.41 14.12
CA ILE A 262 -2.02 -3.16 15.30
C ILE A 262 -0.85 -3.86 15.99
N THR A 263 -0.78 -3.77 17.35
CA THR A 263 0.14 -4.54 18.21
C THR A 263 -0.24 -4.44 19.70
N PRO A 264 -0.84 -5.34 20.36
CA PRO A 264 -2.08 -6.04 20.04
C PRO A 264 -3.28 -5.09 19.91
N SER A 265 -3.09 -3.80 20.15
CA SER A 265 -4.09 -2.72 20.00
C SER A 265 -3.66 -1.76 18.89
N TYR A 266 -4.58 -0.91 18.43
CA TYR A 266 -4.26 0.12 17.45
C TYR A 266 -3.23 1.10 17.98
N VAL A 267 -2.26 1.44 17.13
CA VAL A 267 -1.20 2.41 17.43
C VAL A 267 -1.31 3.63 16.52
N ASN A 268 -0.76 4.74 16.97
CA ASN A 268 -0.67 5.99 16.19
C ASN A 268 0.76 6.25 15.65
N THR A 269 1.73 5.44 16.05
CA THR A 269 3.13 5.62 15.68
C THR A 269 3.34 5.65 14.17
N CYS A 270 4.06 6.66 13.70
CA CYS A 270 4.62 6.73 12.36
C CYS A 270 6.14 6.59 12.44
N ASP A 271 6.70 5.64 11.69
CA ASP A 271 8.14 5.43 11.57
C ASP A 271 8.62 5.72 10.17
N TYR A 272 9.90 6.03 10.02
CA TYR A 272 10.53 6.12 8.71
C TYR A 272 11.87 5.41 8.64
N ILE A 273 12.24 4.98 7.43
CA ILE A 273 13.57 4.49 7.08
C ILE A 273 14.14 5.29 5.92
N ASN A 274 15.48 5.37 5.85
CA ASN A 274 16.20 5.87 4.68
C ASN A 274 16.49 4.68 3.74
N ILE A 275 15.93 4.67 2.53
CA ILE A 275 16.01 3.53 1.61
C ILE A 275 17.43 3.16 1.21
N ALA A 276 18.35 4.12 1.17
CA ALA A 276 19.71 3.92 0.70
C ALA A 276 20.59 3.07 1.64
N THR A 277 20.33 3.12 2.94
CA THR A 277 21.15 2.48 3.98
C THR A 277 20.27 1.58 4.85
N THR A 278 20.70 0.33 5.05
CA THR A 278 20.07 -0.60 6.00
C THR A 278 20.21 -0.10 7.43
N GLY A 279 19.24 -0.40 8.26
CA GLY A 279 19.19 -0.04 9.68
C GLY A 279 17.74 0.11 10.16
N ASP A 280 17.58 0.24 11.46
CA ASP A 280 16.29 0.32 12.10
C ASP A 280 15.55 1.62 11.75
N ALA A 281 14.23 1.56 11.83
CA ALA A 281 13.36 2.70 11.63
C ALA A 281 13.51 3.72 12.76
N VAL A 282 13.23 4.96 12.43
CA VAL A 282 13.28 6.10 13.35
C VAL A 282 11.88 6.71 13.42
N ASP A 283 11.53 7.22 14.61
CA ASP A 283 10.26 7.91 14.82
C ASP A 283 10.08 9.08 13.84
N PHE A 284 8.90 9.15 13.24
CA PHE A 284 8.49 10.21 12.31
C PHE A 284 7.51 11.18 12.95
N GLY A 285 6.67 10.69 13.86
CA GLY A 285 5.57 11.40 14.49
C GLY A 285 4.38 10.48 14.73
N ASP A 286 3.24 11.07 15.06
CA ASP A 286 2.03 10.32 15.39
C ASP A 286 0.87 10.68 14.48
N ILE A 287 0.05 9.69 14.13
CA ILE A 287 -1.22 9.91 13.43
C ILE A 287 -2.39 9.82 14.40
N GLU A 288 -3.29 10.78 14.31
CA GLU A 288 -4.56 10.75 15.03
C GLU A 288 -5.75 10.76 14.05
N PRO A 289 -6.76 9.96 14.29
CA PRO A 289 -6.86 8.92 15.33
C PRO A 289 -6.06 7.65 14.98
N LYS A 290 -5.79 6.82 15.99
CA LYS A 290 -5.19 5.47 15.82
C LYS A 290 -5.97 4.65 14.81
N PHE A 291 -5.26 3.89 13.93
CA PHE A 291 -5.92 3.11 12.89
C PHE A 291 -5.11 1.89 12.43
N ASN A 292 -5.77 1.06 11.62
CA ASN A 292 -5.17 -0.05 10.88
C ASN A 292 -5.76 -0.21 9.47
N GLN A 293 -5.14 -1.06 8.65
CA GLN A 293 -5.65 -1.53 7.35
C GLN A 293 -6.05 -0.41 6.37
N ARG A 294 -5.17 0.56 6.18
CA ARG A 294 -5.37 1.68 5.27
C ARG A 294 -4.57 1.51 3.99
N GLY A 295 -5.16 1.93 2.87
CA GLY A 295 -4.40 2.15 1.64
C GLY A 295 -3.63 3.46 1.72
N ALA A 296 -2.39 3.44 1.28
CA ALA A 296 -1.57 4.64 1.15
C ALA A 296 -0.85 4.65 -0.19
N THR A 297 -0.55 5.85 -0.69
CA THR A 297 0.18 6.04 -1.93
C THR A 297 0.87 7.40 -1.93
N SER A 298 1.77 7.65 -2.85
CA SER A 298 2.48 8.93 -2.97
C SER A 298 2.50 9.43 -4.41
N ASN A 299 2.75 10.72 -4.58
CA ASN A 299 2.99 11.31 -5.89
C ASN A 299 4.39 11.03 -6.45
N ALA A 300 5.27 10.45 -5.64
CA ALA A 300 6.64 10.12 -6.01
C ALA A 300 6.81 8.68 -6.53
N HIS A 301 5.79 7.85 -6.48
CA HIS A 301 5.76 6.47 -7.01
C HIS A 301 6.99 5.64 -6.70
N GLY A 302 7.51 5.65 -5.50
CA GLY A 302 8.77 4.97 -5.25
C GLY A 302 9.91 5.49 -6.12
N GLY A 303 9.92 6.80 -6.45
CA GLY A 303 11.04 7.43 -7.12
C GLY A 303 10.93 7.57 -8.66
N LEU A 304 9.73 7.73 -9.16
CA LEU A 304 9.51 8.16 -10.57
C LEU A 304 9.55 9.66 -10.73
#